data_8c795c3cf15d4b4c04cf7a1ce7376ac5
#
_entry.id   8c795c3cf15d4b4c04cf7a1ce7376ac5
#
_cell.length_a   1.000
_cell.length_b   1.000
_cell.length_c   1.000
_cell.angle_alpha   90.00
_cell.angle_beta   90.00
_cell.angle_gamma   90.00
#
_symmetry.space_group_name_H-M   'P 1'
#
loop_
_entity.id
_entity.type
_entity.pdbx_description
1 polymer ?
#
loop_
_entity_poly.entity_id
_entity_poly.type
_entity_poly.pdbx_seq_one_letter_code
_entity_poly.pdbx_strand_id
1 'polypeptide(L)'
;MFDSRRFWIIIILCLAGGVLYADENHFKNVLVGDRAATMGGTYIAIADDSTGGYYNPAGLAYSVGDTISGSGNAYYTSKTRYKKTIGNQDWERESETVLPNFFGITKSLGRTMLAFSYIVPDSFIEHQDQDYKFGSDVYFLSLHTEHQSNMSGPSIAYRFDDTWSVGASFFYGWGITRKLQNEYQKIGSDPVKNTFQSTKREESFLQTRIGVQSNFLEPLTIGLVYVETIPLALNVQKNVSVVSSQTQTFSNSTEELPLKKPRQFSLGLAYFLSHDWLLAMDLDYFSSSNSGLNSVINYSFGGEWFLDAENAFRLGYFTNNDNRQEPGSNTVGPHEKIDMTGFTLGYSSYTRTSSFTLGTIYSSGKGKAQVYSGLSDIRDLERTSLTLIFAANYNY
;
A
#
# COMPACT_ATOMS: atom_id res chain seq x y z
N MET A 1 17.38 -8.41 -37.18
CA MET A 1 17.24 -9.86 -37.31
C MET A 1 17.31 -10.44 -35.90
N PHE A 2 16.16 -10.63 -35.25
CA PHE A 2 16.09 -11.17 -33.90
C PHE A 2 16.48 -12.65 -33.94
N ASP A 3 17.48 -13.03 -33.16
CA ASP A 3 17.93 -14.41 -33.04
C ASP A 3 16.85 -15.23 -32.29
N SER A 4 16.12 -16.06 -33.02
CA SER A 4 15.05 -16.89 -32.46
C SER A 4 15.49 -17.74 -31.26
N ARG A 5 16.75 -18.15 -31.21
CA ARG A 5 17.30 -18.97 -30.10
C ARG A 5 17.36 -18.22 -28.79
N ARG A 6 17.56 -16.90 -28.80
CA ARG A 6 17.55 -16.08 -27.58
C ARG A 6 16.14 -15.88 -27.03
N PHE A 7 15.14 -15.85 -27.90
CA PHE A 7 13.73 -15.78 -27.53
C PHE A 7 13.27 -17.02 -26.72
N TRP A 8 13.80 -18.20 -27.07
CA TRP A 8 13.49 -19.49 -26.42
C TRP A 8 14.03 -19.60 -24.98
N ILE A 9 15.23 -19.11 -24.75
CA ILE A 9 15.82 -19.09 -23.40
C ILE A 9 15.00 -18.20 -22.47
N ILE A 10 14.38 -17.14 -22.99
CA ILE A 10 13.52 -16.20 -22.22
C ILE A 10 12.25 -16.89 -21.74
N ILE A 11 11.60 -17.66 -22.61
CA ILE A 11 10.32 -18.29 -22.30
C ILE A 11 10.48 -19.47 -21.32
N ILE A 12 11.56 -20.22 -21.42
CA ILE A 12 11.86 -21.33 -20.49
C ILE A 12 12.26 -20.79 -19.09
N LEU A 13 12.89 -19.62 -19.01
CA LEU A 13 13.28 -18.98 -17.74
C LEU A 13 12.13 -18.23 -17.05
N CYS A 14 11.08 -17.82 -17.77
CA CYS A 14 9.85 -17.31 -17.15
C CYS A 14 9.12 -18.38 -16.32
N LEU A 15 9.39 -19.66 -16.58
CA LEU A 15 8.87 -20.78 -15.77
C LEU A 15 9.64 -20.99 -14.45
N ALA A 16 10.86 -20.47 -14.34
CA ALA A 16 11.59 -20.43 -13.08
C ALA A 16 11.02 -19.28 -12.24
N GLY A 17 9.85 -19.53 -11.67
CA GLY A 17 9.00 -18.61 -10.94
C GLY A 17 9.72 -17.63 -10.01
N GLY A 18 10.08 -16.49 -10.55
CA GLY A 18 10.22 -15.30 -9.73
C GLY A 18 8.86 -15.04 -9.11
N VAL A 19 8.74 -15.13 -7.80
CA VAL A 19 7.56 -14.71 -7.07
C VAL A 19 7.48 -13.20 -7.29
N LEU A 20 6.64 -12.77 -8.25
CA LEU A 20 6.24 -11.37 -8.32
C LEU A 20 5.44 -11.14 -7.04
N TYR A 21 6.08 -10.56 -6.05
CA TYR A 21 5.41 -10.13 -4.84
C TYR A 21 4.39 -9.08 -5.22
N ALA A 22 3.18 -9.22 -4.73
CA ALA A 22 2.26 -8.11 -4.61
C ALA A 22 2.99 -6.94 -3.95
N ASP A 23 2.61 -5.71 -4.23
CA ASP A 23 3.36 -4.50 -3.90
C ASP A 23 3.56 -4.28 -2.39
N GLU A 24 4.29 -5.20 -1.73
CA GLU A 24 4.73 -5.11 -0.33
C GLU A 24 5.92 -4.14 -0.16
N ASN A 25 6.29 -3.47 -1.22
CA ASN A 25 7.49 -2.67 -1.28
C ASN A 25 7.22 -1.18 -1.06
N HIS A 26 5.94 -0.80 -1.07
CA HIS A 26 5.46 0.52 -0.72
C HIS A 26 4.65 0.48 0.58
N PHE A 27 4.77 1.52 1.41
CA PHE A 27 4.19 1.53 2.76
C PHE A 27 3.03 2.53 2.92
N LYS A 28 2.71 3.29 1.86
CA LYS A 28 1.62 4.28 1.82
C LYS A 28 0.70 4.07 0.60
N ASN A 29 0.38 2.81 0.27
CA ASN A 29 -0.50 2.50 -0.87
C ASN A 29 -1.94 2.94 -0.62
N VAL A 30 -2.42 2.78 0.60
CA VAL A 30 -3.73 3.24 1.05
C VAL A 30 -3.53 4.21 2.21
N LEU A 31 -3.95 5.46 2.04
CA LEU A 31 -4.01 6.42 3.13
C LEU A 31 -5.28 6.15 3.94
N VAL A 32 -5.11 5.83 5.22
CA VAL A 32 -6.18 5.35 6.11
C VAL A 32 -6.92 6.53 6.73
N GLY A 33 -8.24 6.40 6.86
CA GLY A 33 -9.10 7.42 7.44
C GLY A 33 -9.45 8.53 6.45
N ASP A 34 -10.09 9.57 6.93
CA ASP A 34 -10.55 10.70 6.12
C ASP A 34 -9.66 11.94 6.25
N ARG A 35 -9.52 12.46 7.47
CA ARG A 35 -8.73 13.65 7.74
C ARG A 35 -7.26 13.40 7.40
N ALA A 36 -6.69 12.28 7.86
CA ALA A 36 -5.33 11.91 7.56
C ALA A 36 -5.10 11.72 6.05
N ALA A 37 -5.98 10.98 5.36
CA ALA A 37 -5.84 10.71 3.93
C ALA A 37 -5.91 11.99 3.08
N THR A 38 -6.81 12.93 3.43
CA THR A 38 -6.94 14.21 2.72
C THR A 38 -5.80 15.20 3.02
N MET A 39 -4.99 14.93 4.06
CA MET A 39 -3.77 15.66 4.39
C MET A 39 -2.49 14.94 3.95
N GLY A 40 -2.55 14.01 2.96
CA GLY A 40 -1.39 13.27 2.47
C GLY A 40 -0.85 12.20 3.44
N GLY A 41 -1.66 11.77 4.41
CA GLY A 41 -1.24 10.85 5.47
C GLY A 41 -0.38 11.51 6.54
N THR A 42 -0.39 12.83 6.64
CA THR A 42 0.34 13.63 7.64
C THR A 42 -0.51 13.73 8.90
N TYR A 43 -0.24 12.88 9.89
CA TYR A 43 -1.13 12.75 11.05
C TYR A 43 -0.45 12.39 12.37
N ILE A 44 0.86 12.19 12.40
CA ILE A 44 1.60 11.69 13.58
C ILE A 44 1.53 12.68 14.78
N ALA A 45 1.46 13.98 14.51
CA ALA A 45 1.40 15.00 15.56
C ALA A 45 -0.04 15.47 15.89
N ILE A 46 -1.06 15.03 15.14
CA ILE A 46 -2.45 15.52 15.25
C ILE A 46 -3.50 14.39 15.20
N ALA A 47 -3.13 13.19 15.62
CA ALA A 47 -3.95 11.98 15.54
C ALA A 47 -5.06 11.93 16.61
N ASP A 48 -5.92 12.96 16.66
CA ASP A 48 -6.92 13.26 17.68
C ASP A 48 -8.32 12.70 17.36
N ASP A 49 -8.41 11.70 16.48
CA ASP A 49 -9.63 10.96 16.14
C ASP A 49 -9.42 9.43 16.22
N SER A 50 -10.43 8.64 15.86
CA SER A 50 -10.37 7.17 15.91
C SER A 50 -9.26 6.54 15.06
N THR A 51 -8.76 7.24 14.02
CA THR A 51 -7.63 6.80 13.19
C THR A 51 -6.28 6.95 13.91
N GLY A 52 -6.26 7.67 15.02
CA GLY A 52 -5.08 7.81 15.89
C GLY A 52 -4.52 6.45 16.33
N GLY A 53 -5.36 5.43 16.53
CA GLY A 53 -4.91 4.07 16.78
C GLY A 53 -3.94 3.54 15.74
N TYR A 54 -4.08 3.96 14.49
CA TYR A 54 -3.19 3.58 13.37
C TYR A 54 -2.00 4.54 13.20
N TYR A 55 -2.20 5.85 13.27
CA TYR A 55 -1.12 6.82 13.03
C TYR A 55 -0.26 7.05 14.27
N ASN A 56 -0.85 7.55 15.35
CA ASN A 56 -0.19 7.77 16.63
C ASN A 56 -1.18 7.51 17.78
N PRO A 57 -1.08 6.38 18.48
CA PRO A 57 -2.04 6.09 19.55
C PRO A 57 -2.04 7.11 20.70
N ALA A 58 -0.96 7.87 20.90
CA ALA A 58 -0.94 8.94 21.89
C ALA A 58 -1.93 10.07 21.58
N GLY A 59 -2.14 10.35 20.28
CA GLY A 59 -3.08 11.38 19.83
C GLY A 59 -4.52 11.11 20.21
N LEU A 60 -4.91 9.84 20.34
CA LEU A 60 -6.25 9.45 20.82
C LEU A 60 -6.63 10.12 22.15
N ALA A 61 -5.66 10.44 23.00
CA ALA A 61 -5.89 11.10 24.29
C ALA A 61 -6.47 12.52 24.16
N TYR A 62 -6.43 13.10 22.95
CA TYR A 62 -7.00 14.41 22.62
C TYR A 62 -8.29 14.30 21.81
N SER A 63 -8.76 13.09 21.51
CA SER A 63 -10.04 12.87 20.80
C SER A 63 -11.22 13.44 21.61
N VAL A 64 -12.18 14.03 20.89
CA VAL A 64 -13.36 14.65 21.50
C VAL A 64 -14.47 13.62 21.62
N GLY A 65 -14.69 13.15 22.87
CA GLY A 65 -15.84 12.31 23.21
C GLY A 65 -15.77 10.86 22.69
N ASP A 66 -16.92 10.22 22.70
CA ASP A 66 -17.12 8.87 22.19
C ASP A 66 -17.51 8.95 20.72
N THR A 67 -16.81 8.22 19.84
CA THR A 67 -17.03 8.31 18.39
C THR A 67 -17.18 6.97 17.73
N ILE A 68 -17.94 6.95 16.63
CA ILE A 68 -17.96 5.87 15.64
C ILE A 68 -17.57 6.50 14.30
N SER A 69 -16.54 5.96 13.67
CA SER A 69 -15.99 6.49 12.42
C SER A 69 -15.90 5.41 11.36
N GLY A 70 -16.20 5.76 10.12
CA GLY A 70 -16.02 4.89 8.98
C GLY A 70 -15.53 5.66 7.76
N SER A 71 -14.53 5.13 7.07
CA SER A 71 -14.08 5.67 5.78
C SER A 71 -13.84 4.57 4.76
N GLY A 72 -13.94 4.92 3.49
CA GLY A 72 -13.72 4.03 2.39
C GLY A 72 -13.17 4.75 1.16
N ASN A 73 -12.39 4.02 0.37
CA ASN A 73 -12.04 4.42 -0.98
C ASN A 73 -13.21 4.02 -1.88
N ALA A 74 -14.05 4.99 -2.26
CA ALA A 74 -15.21 4.73 -3.10
C ALA A 74 -14.83 4.29 -4.51
N TYR A 75 -13.65 4.70 -4.96
CA TYR A 75 -13.08 4.30 -6.24
C TYR A 75 -11.56 4.46 -6.18
N TYR A 76 -10.86 3.40 -6.51
CA TYR A 76 -9.41 3.40 -6.70
C TYR A 76 -9.11 2.87 -8.09
N THR A 77 -8.35 3.58 -8.88
CA THR A 77 -7.81 3.10 -10.15
C THR A 77 -6.31 3.35 -10.23
N SER A 78 -5.60 2.41 -10.79
CA SER A 78 -4.16 2.52 -11.05
C SER A 78 -3.84 1.97 -12.42
N LYS A 79 -2.98 2.69 -13.15
CA LYS A 79 -2.46 2.26 -14.45
C LYS A 79 -0.94 2.25 -14.41
N THR A 80 -0.36 1.09 -14.71
CA THR A 80 1.09 0.89 -14.82
C THR A 80 1.46 0.58 -16.26
N ARG A 81 2.36 1.35 -16.85
CA ARG A 81 2.84 1.20 -18.22
C ARG A 81 4.33 0.89 -18.25
N TYR A 82 4.67 -0.24 -18.87
CA TYR A 82 6.05 -0.66 -19.15
C TYR A 82 6.35 -0.35 -20.62
N LYS A 83 7.32 0.52 -20.85
CA LYS A 83 7.60 1.01 -22.23
C LYS A 83 8.43 0.03 -23.04
N LYS A 84 8.01 -0.18 -24.28
CA LYS A 84 8.73 -0.96 -25.32
C LYS A 84 9.17 -2.35 -24.86
N THR A 85 8.31 -3.08 -24.19
CA THR A 85 8.64 -4.38 -23.60
C THR A 85 8.77 -5.49 -24.61
N ILE A 86 7.75 -5.74 -25.42
CA ILE A 86 7.74 -6.84 -26.40
C ILE A 86 7.54 -6.26 -27.80
N GLY A 87 8.48 -6.52 -28.72
CA GLY A 87 8.36 -6.06 -30.11
C GLY A 87 8.18 -4.56 -30.27
N ASN A 88 8.78 -3.77 -29.36
CA ASN A 88 8.64 -2.31 -29.29
C ASN A 88 7.23 -1.81 -28.93
N GLN A 89 6.37 -2.69 -28.37
CA GLN A 89 5.05 -2.34 -27.86
C GLN A 89 5.09 -2.13 -26.35
N ASP A 90 4.26 -1.20 -25.85
CA ASP A 90 4.11 -0.97 -24.43
C ASP A 90 3.25 -2.09 -23.80
N TRP A 91 3.52 -2.37 -22.53
CA TRP A 91 2.74 -3.29 -21.73
C TRP A 91 2.03 -2.52 -20.61
N GLU A 92 0.74 -2.74 -20.42
CA GLU A 92 -0.06 -2.03 -19.44
C GLU A 92 -0.72 -3.00 -18.47
N ARG A 93 -0.74 -2.62 -17.18
CA ARG A 93 -1.54 -3.24 -16.12
C ARG A 93 -2.50 -2.20 -15.58
N GLU A 94 -3.73 -2.59 -15.35
CA GLU A 94 -4.75 -1.75 -14.77
C GLU A 94 -5.29 -2.39 -13.50
N SER A 95 -5.67 -1.56 -12.53
CA SER A 95 -6.27 -1.97 -11.26
C SER A 95 -7.45 -1.07 -10.99
N GLU A 96 -8.58 -1.67 -10.60
CA GLU A 96 -9.76 -0.96 -10.14
C GLU A 96 -10.32 -1.68 -8.91
N THR A 97 -10.67 -0.91 -7.88
CA THR A 97 -11.24 -1.49 -6.67
C THR A 97 -12.06 -0.49 -5.88
N VAL A 98 -12.98 -0.99 -5.08
CA VAL A 98 -13.77 -0.24 -4.09
C VAL A 98 -13.57 -0.91 -2.75
N LEU A 99 -13.11 -0.16 -1.74
CA LEU A 99 -12.72 -0.71 -0.44
C LEU A 99 -13.17 0.16 0.72
N PRO A 100 -13.78 -0.41 1.78
CA PRO A 100 -13.71 0.19 3.09
C PRO A 100 -12.26 0.15 3.58
N ASN A 101 -11.67 1.30 3.96
CA ASN A 101 -10.28 1.31 4.42
C ASN A 101 -10.15 1.46 5.94
N PHE A 102 -11.19 1.94 6.63
CA PHE A 102 -11.15 2.14 8.05
C PHE A 102 -12.55 2.05 8.67
N PHE A 103 -12.61 1.42 9.84
CA PHE A 103 -13.69 1.51 10.79
C PHE A 103 -13.11 1.60 12.20
N GLY A 104 -13.59 2.52 13.03
CA GLY A 104 -13.10 2.70 14.39
C GLY A 104 -14.16 3.20 15.36
N ILE A 105 -14.02 2.81 16.60
CA ILE A 105 -14.80 3.31 17.73
C ILE A 105 -13.86 3.80 18.81
N THR A 106 -14.25 4.89 19.52
CA THR A 106 -13.52 5.39 20.67
C THR A 106 -14.43 5.48 21.87
N LYS A 107 -13.85 5.34 23.06
CA LYS A 107 -14.51 5.49 24.35
C LYS A 107 -13.64 6.26 25.31
N SER A 108 -14.13 7.41 25.78
CA SER A 108 -13.45 8.26 26.75
C SER A 108 -13.69 7.77 28.18
N LEU A 109 -12.62 7.65 28.97
CA LEU A 109 -12.62 7.29 30.38
C LEU A 109 -11.76 8.30 31.16
N GLY A 110 -12.18 9.56 31.16
CA GLY A 110 -11.46 10.66 31.80
C GLY A 110 -10.15 11.01 31.08
N ARG A 111 -8.99 10.71 31.69
CA ARG A 111 -7.67 10.93 31.06
C ARG A 111 -7.24 9.78 30.15
N THR A 112 -8.00 8.69 30.13
CA THR A 112 -7.74 7.51 29.30
C THR A 112 -8.71 7.47 28.13
N MET A 113 -8.21 7.21 26.93
CA MET A 113 -9.02 6.91 25.76
C MET A 113 -8.79 5.45 25.35
N LEU A 114 -9.87 4.72 25.16
CA LEU A 114 -9.87 3.38 24.55
C LEU A 114 -10.36 3.50 23.12
N ALA A 115 -9.78 2.71 22.21
CA ALA A 115 -10.26 2.59 20.85
C ALA A 115 -10.20 1.13 20.39
N PHE A 116 -11.02 0.80 19.41
CA PHE A 116 -10.90 -0.42 18.61
C PHE A 116 -11.03 -0.04 17.14
N SER A 117 -10.13 -0.58 16.30
CA SER A 117 -10.10 -0.24 14.88
C SER A 117 -10.00 -1.48 14.01
N TYR A 118 -10.64 -1.42 12.85
CA TYR A 118 -10.43 -2.29 11.69
C TYR A 118 -9.87 -1.45 10.55
N ILE A 119 -8.80 -1.91 9.91
CA ILE A 119 -7.99 -1.14 8.98
C ILE A 119 -7.63 -2.03 7.79
N VAL A 120 -7.71 -1.48 6.59
CA VAL A 120 -7.21 -2.08 5.35
C VAL A 120 -6.06 -1.20 4.83
N PRO A 121 -4.82 -1.45 5.27
CA PRO A 121 -3.67 -0.60 4.92
C PRO A 121 -3.17 -0.82 3.50
N ASP A 122 -3.54 -1.95 2.88
CA ASP A 122 -3.16 -2.27 1.50
C ASP A 122 -4.18 -3.19 0.84
N SER A 123 -4.56 -2.84 -0.40
CA SER A 123 -5.40 -3.69 -1.25
C SER A 123 -5.35 -3.22 -2.69
N PHE A 124 -5.31 -4.19 -3.62
CA PHE A 124 -5.43 -3.94 -5.05
C PHE A 124 -5.95 -5.18 -5.78
N ILE A 125 -6.55 -4.94 -6.94
CA ILE A 125 -6.93 -5.96 -7.91
C ILE A 125 -6.34 -5.54 -9.26
N GLU A 126 -5.44 -6.32 -9.81
CA GLU A 126 -4.80 -6.06 -11.09
C GLU A 126 -5.28 -7.05 -12.14
N HIS A 127 -5.67 -6.53 -13.29
CA HIS A 127 -6.01 -7.29 -14.48
C HIS A 127 -5.07 -6.94 -15.62
N GLN A 128 -4.75 -7.94 -16.43
CA GLN A 128 -3.88 -7.79 -17.55
C GLN A 128 -4.12 -8.89 -18.57
N ASP A 129 -4.59 -8.49 -19.74
CA ASP A 129 -4.77 -9.38 -20.89
C ASP A 129 -4.00 -8.80 -22.08
N GLN A 130 -3.09 -9.57 -22.63
CA GLN A 130 -2.23 -9.11 -23.73
C GLN A 130 -2.01 -10.15 -24.80
N ASP A 131 -2.23 -9.70 -26.04
CA ASP A 131 -2.00 -10.44 -27.26
C ASP A 131 -0.79 -9.88 -28.01
N TYR A 132 0.17 -10.75 -28.31
CA TYR A 132 1.30 -10.41 -29.14
C TYR A 132 1.32 -11.31 -30.40
N LYS A 133 1.44 -10.67 -31.56
CA LYS A 133 1.53 -11.36 -32.84
C LYS A 133 2.78 -10.90 -33.60
N PHE A 134 3.63 -11.86 -33.97
CA PHE A 134 4.85 -11.61 -34.73
C PHE A 134 4.89 -12.55 -35.91
N GLY A 135 4.33 -12.12 -37.07
CA GLY A 135 4.12 -12.99 -38.21
C GLY A 135 3.11 -14.11 -37.91
N SER A 136 3.57 -15.35 -37.91
CA SER A 136 2.77 -16.56 -37.57
C SER A 136 2.80 -16.87 -36.05
N ASP A 137 3.66 -16.20 -35.30
CA ASP A 137 3.87 -16.48 -33.90
C ASP A 137 2.81 -15.71 -33.05
N VAL A 138 2.23 -16.40 -32.09
CA VAL A 138 1.20 -15.88 -31.19
C VAL A 138 1.62 -16.13 -29.75
N TYR A 139 1.56 -15.08 -28.95
CA TYR A 139 1.75 -15.13 -27.51
C TYR A 139 0.59 -14.40 -26.83
N PHE A 140 -0.10 -15.09 -25.94
CA PHE A 140 -1.16 -14.51 -25.12
C PHE A 140 -0.80 -14.68 -23.65
N LEU A 141 -0.97 -13.60 -22.87
CA LEU A 141 -0.80 -13.60 -21.43
C LEU A 141 -2.03 -12.97 -20.75
N SER A 142 -2.68 -13.75 -19.88
CA SER A 142 -3.70 -13.25 -18.96
C SER A 142 -3.18 -13.35 -17.55
N LEU A 143 -3.19 -12.25 -16.82
CA LEU A 143 -2.76 -12.16 -15.44
C LEU A 143 -3.87 -11.49 -14.59
N HIS A 144 -4.24 -12.16 -13.51
CA HIS A 144 -5.14 -11.63 -12.51
C HIS A 144 -4.48 -11.75 -11.13
N THR A 145 -4.34 -10.63 -10.43
CA THR A 145 -3.77 -10.59 -9.08
C THR A 145 -4.71 -9.83 -8.15
N GLU A 146 -5.08 -10.46 -7.06
CA GLU A 146 -5.80 -9.85 -5.94
C GLU A 146 -4.90 -9.84 -4.72
N HIS A 147 -4.82 -8.70 -4.05
CA HIS A 147 -4.16 -8.56 -2.76
C HIS A 147 -5.04 -7.78 -1.79
N GLN A 148 -5.10 -8.24 -0.55
CA GLN A 148 -5.72 -7.50 0.55
C GLN A 148 -5.01 -7.83 1.86
N SER A 149 -4.62 -6.76 2.56
CA SER A 149 -4.09 -6.83 3.92
C SER A 149 -5.08 -6.15 4.86
N ASN A 150 -5.33 -6.75 6.00
CA ASN A 150 -6.27 -6.29 7.01
C ASN A 150 -5.60 -6.31 8.38
N MET A 151 -6.01 -5.38 9.25
CA MET A 151 -5.61 -5.35 10.65
C MET A 151 -6.81 -4.99 11.51
N SER A 152 -6.90 -5.57 12.71
CA SER A 152 -7.87 -5.16 13.71
C SER A 152 -7.32 -5.31 15.11
N GLY A 153 -7.74 -4.41 16.01
CA GLY A 153 -7.31 -4.51 17.40
C GLY A 153 -7.58 -3.28 18.24
N PRO A 154 -7.31 -3.40 19.55
CA PRO A 154 -7.50 -2.34 20.53
C PRO A 154 -6.35 -1.35 20.54
N SER A 155 -6.67 -0.13 20.98
CA SER A 155 -5.73 0.93 21.31
C SER A 155 -6.08 1.56 22.66
N ILE A 156 -5.06 2.03 23.35
CA ILE A 156 -5.19 2.76 24.62
C ILE A 156 -4.28 3.98 24.60
N ALA A 157 -4.79 5.12 25.05
CA ALA A 157 -4.03 6.32 25.24
C ALA A 157 -4.26 6.88 26.64
N TYR A 158 -3.26 7.56 27.17
CA TYR A 158 -3.33 8.22 28.46
C TYR A 158 -2.72 9.62 28.39
N ARG A 159 -3.49 10.63 28.83
CA ARG A 159 -3.04 12.03 28.96
C ARG A 159 -2.55 12.29 30.36
N PHE A 160 -1.24 12.51 30.52
CA PHE A 160 -0.64 12.82 31.81
C PHE A 160 -1.09 14.19 32.34
N ASP A 161 -1.02 15.16 31.46
CA ASP A 161 -1.42 16.55 31.67
C ASP A 161 -1.89 17.16 30.33
N ASP A 162 -2.03 18.47 30.27
CA ASP A 162 -2.46 19.13 29.02
C ASP A 162 -1.36 19.18 27.96
N THR A 163 -0.13 18.77 28.28
CA THR A 163 1.06 18.86 27.42
C THR A 163 1.50 17.52 26.88
N TRP A 164 1.35 16.40 27.62
CA TRP A 164 1.93 15.11 27.29
C TRP A 164 0.89 13.99 27.29
N SER A 165 0.99 13.17 26.26
CA SER A 165 0.25 11.91 26.17
C SER A 165 1.13 10.79 25.67
N VAL A 166 0.73 9.56 26.00
CA VAL A 166 1.30 8.31 25.48
C VAL A 166 0.18 7.38 25.05
N GLY A 167 0.48 6.47 24.15
CA GLY A 167 -0.49 5.47 23.72
C GLY A 167 0.16 4.23 23.15
N ALA A 168 -0.64 3.16 23.09
CA ALA A 168 -0.25 1.90 22.48
C ALA A 168 -1.43 1.28 21.72
N SER A 169 -1.13 0.65 20.58
CA SER A 169 -2.09 -0.13 19.81
C SER A 169 -1.54 -1.54 19.58
N PHE A 170 -2.44 -2.52 19.58
CA PHE A 170 -2.13 -3.93 19.37
C PHE A 170 -3.05 -4.48 18.30
N PHE A 171 -2.52 -4.75 17.11
CA PHE A 171 -3.28 -5.24 15.98
C PHE A 171 -2.91 -6.68 15.65
N TYR A 172 -3.92 -7.52 15.41
CA TYR A 172 -3.78 -8.75 14.66
C TYR A 172 -3.97 -8.43 13.18
N GLY A 173 -2.98 -8.77 12.36
CA GLY A 173 -3.01 -8.57 10.92
C GLY A 173 -3.07 -9.88 10.16
N TRP A 174 -3.80 -9.88 9.05
CA TRP A 174 -3.84 -10.99 8.11
C TRP A 174 -3.92 -10.46 6.68
N GLY A 175 -3.27 -11.18 5.78
CA GLY A 175 -3.25 -10.84 4.36
C GLY A 175 -3.48 -12.06 3.48
N ILE A 176 -4.08 -11.82 2.33
CA ILE A 176 -4.25 -12.83 1.29
C ILE A 176 -3.85 -12.23 -0.06
N THR A 177 -3.05 -12.99 -0.80
CA THR A 177 -2.74 -12.68 -2.20
C THR A 177 -3.11 -13.89 -3.05
N ARG A 178 -3.87 -13.66 -4.11
CA ARG A 178 -4.18 -14.66 -5.14
C ARG A 178 -3.68 -14.17 -6.48
N LYS A 179 -2.92 -15.02 -7.16
CA LYS A 179 -2.40 -14.74 -8.51
C LYS A 179 -2.79 -15.89 -9.43
N LEU A 180 -3.48 -15.56 -10.50
CA LEU A 180 -3.80 -16.47 -11.61
C LEU A 180 -3.07 -15.98 -12.85
N GLN A 181 -2.36 -16.88 -13.52
CA GLN A 181 -1.65 -16.62 -14.76
C GLN A 181 -1.99 -17.69 -15.78
N ASN A 182 -2.45 -17.26 -16.94
CA ASN A 182 -2.65 -18.12 -18.10
C ASN A 182 -1.78 -17.61 -19.24
N GLU A 183 -0.97 -18.49 -19.83
CA GLU A 183 -0.01 -18.17 -20.85
C GLU A 183 -0.17 -19.16 -22.01
N TYR A 184 -0.46 -18.64 -23.20
CA TYR A 184 -0.56 -19.42 -24.44
C TYR A 184 0.56 -19.01 -25.39
N GLN A 185 1.23 -20.01 -25.98
CA GLN A 185 2.35 -19.81 -26.87
C GLN A 185 2.20 -20.70 -28.12
N LYS A 186 2.32 -20.07 -29.29
CA LYS A 186 2.50 -20.73 -30.57
C LYS A 186 3.64 -20.03 -31.31
N ILE A 187 4.78 -20.70 -31.46
CA ILE A 187 5.98 -20.07 -32.00
C ILE A 187 6.58 -21.01 -33.07
N GLY A 188 6.65 -20.51 -34.30
CA GLY A 188 7.17 -21.25 -35.46
C GLY A 188 6.46 -22.59 -35.67
N SER A 189 7.24 -23.65 -35.81
CA SER A 189 6.77 -25.04 -35.95
C SER A 189 6.67 -25.81 -34.63
N ASP A 190 6.93 -25.15 -33.49
CA ASP A 190 6.89 -25.82 -32.19
C ASP A 190 5.47 -26.13 -31.72
N PRO A 191 5.34 -27.16 -30.86
CA PRO A 191 4.05 -27.48 -30.27
C PRO A 191 3.45 -26.30 -29.55
N VAL A 192 2.18 -26.06 -29.76
CA VAL A 192 1.39 -25.11 -28.94
C VAL A 192 1.56 -25.48 -27.47
N LYS A 193 1.86 -24.49 -26.65
CA LYS A 193 2.02 -24.65 -25.21
C LYS A 193 1.05 -23.74 -24.46
N ASN A 194 0.33 -24.31 -23.51
CA ASN A 194 -0.50 -23.59 -22.58
C ASN A 194 0.01 -23.84 -21.16
N THR A 195 0.26 -22.74 -20.42
CA THR A 195 0.71 -22.79 -19.02
C THR A 195 -0.30 -22.08 -18.15
N PHE A 196 -0.88 -22.78 -17.21
CA PHE A 196 -1.71 -22.22 -16.17
C PHE A 196 -0.98 -22.27 -14.82
N GLN A 197 -0.90 -21.13 -14.13
CA GLN A 197 -0.33 -21.06 -12.80
C GLN A 197 -1.31 -20.37 -11.85
N SER A 198 -1.54 -20.99 -10.69
CA SER A 198 -2.27 -20.39 -9.57
C SER A 198 -1.34 -20.32 -8.35
N THR A 199 -1.24 -19.15 -7.75
CA THR A 199 -0.49 -18.95 -6.51
C THR A 199 -1.40 -18.31 -5.47
N LYS A 200 -1.49 -18.90 -4.28
CA LYS A 200 -2.18 -18.37 -3.12
C LYS A 200 -1.15 -18.16 -2.01
N ARG A 201 -1.11 -16.95 -1.47
CA ARG A 201 -0.27 -16.58 -0.33
C ARG A 201 -1.18 -16.11 0.80
N GLU A 202 -0.96 -16.63 2.00
CA GLU A 202 -1.67 -16.26 3.22
C GLU A 202 -0.66 -15.91 4.29
N GLU A 203 -0.82 -14.73 4.88
CA GLU A 203 0.06 -14.26 5.94
C GLU A 203 -0.73 -13.82 7.17
N SER A 204 -0.08 -13.92 8.34
CA SER A 204 -0.60 -13.37 9.58
C SER A 204 0.53 -12.83 10.45
N PHE A 205 0.22 -11.78 11.22
CA PHE A 205 1.19 -11.10 12.07
C PHE A 205 0.52 -10.37 13.24
N LEU A 206 1.31 -10.03 14.25
CA LEU A 206 0.94 -9.09 15.30
C LEU A 206 1.72 -7.79 15.08
N GLN A 207 1.03 -6.64 15.18
CA GLN A 207 1.67 -5.35 15.08
C GLN A 207 1.39 -4.53 16.33
N THR A 208 2.46 -4.02 16.95
CA THR A 208 2.40 -3.10 18.09
C THR A 208 2.84 -1.72 17.65
N ARG A 209 2.09 -0.71 18.04
CA ARG A 209 2.43 0.70 17.85
C ARG A 209 2.52 1.38 19.21
N ILE A 210 3.58 2.12 19.46
CA ILE A 210 3.78 2.92 20.67
C ILE A 210 3.99 4.36 20.25
N GLY A 211 3.21 5.27 20.81
CA GLY A 211 3.24 6.67 20.47
C GLY A 211 3.44 7.58 21.68
N VAL A 212 4.03 8.73 21.41
CA VAL A 212 4.14 9.87 22.33
C VAL A 212 3.71 11.11 21.56
N GLN A 213 2.98 12.01 22.20
CA GLN A 213 2.62 13.31 21.63
C GLN A 213 2.77 14.40 22.69
N SER A 214 3.26 15.56 22.25
CA SER A 214 3.46 16.71 23.13
C SER A 214 3.23 18.03 22.42
N ASN A 215 2.57 18.95 23.10
CA ASN A 215 2.35 20.34 22.69
C ASN A 215 3.10 21.36 23.60
N PHE A 216 4.17 20.91 24.31
CA PHE A 216 4.91 21.75 25.23
C PHE A 216 5.57 22.99 24.59
N LEU A 217 5.66 23.01 23.26
CA LEU A 217 6.20 24.12 22.44
C LEU A 217 5.09 24.88 21.70
N GLU A 218 3.89 25.01 22.30
CA GLU A 218 2.80 25.77 21.65
C GLU A 218 3.29 27.03 20.91
N PRO A 219 2.85 27.22 19.65
CA PRO A 219 1.79 26.51 18.91
C PRO A 219 2.27 25.27 18.13
N LEU A 220 3.43 24.67 18.45
CA LEU A 220 3.97 23.48 17.83
C LEU A 220 3.63 22.22 18.63
N THR A 221 3.06 21.22 17.96
CA THR A 221 2.87 19.88 18.50
C THR A 221 3.86 18.91 17.85
N ILE A 222 4.42 18.01 18.65
CA ILE A 222 5.39 16.98 18.21
C ILE A 222 4.80 15.60 18.52
N GLY A 223 4.88 14.68 17.54
CA GLY A 223 4.52 13.28 17.68
C GLY A 223 5.68 12.35 17.34
N LEU A 224 5.83 11.27 18.11
CA LEU A 224 6.78 10.20 17.85
C LEU A 224 6.07 8.86 17.90
N VAL A 225 6.36 7.96 16.94
CA VAL A 225 5.78 6.62 16.90
C VAL A 225 6.83 5.59 16.55
N TYR A 226 6.78 4.47 17.25
CA TYR A 226 7.51 3.25 16.93
C TYR A 226 6.53 2.13 16.61
N VAL A 227 6.79 1.40 15.53
CA VAL A 227 5.99 0.24 15.09
C VAL A 227 6.88 -0.99 14.96
N GLU A 228 6.49 -2.06 15.64
CA GLU A 228 7.10 -3.39 15.53
C GLU A 228 6.05 -4.38 15.00
N THR A 229 6.44 -5.18 14.02
CA THR A 229 5.58 -6.25 13.49
C THR A 229 6.23 -7.59 13.75
N ILE A 230 5.52 -8.46 14.47
CA ILE A 230 5.92 -9.83 14.78
C ILE A 230 5.23 -10.75 13.79
N PRO A 231 5.95 -11.37 12.86
CA PRO A 231 5.37 -12.35 11.93
C PRO A 231 4.90 -13.60 12.68
N LEU A 232 3.74 -14.14 12.29
CA LEU A 232 3.21 -15.39 12.82
C LEU A 232 3.32 -16.52 11.80
N ALA A 233 2.80 -16.31 10.59
CA ALA A 233 2.81 -17.32 9.55
C ALA A 233 2.85 -16.70 8.15
N LEU A 234 3.45 -17.41 7.20
CA LEU A 234 3.39 -17.15 5.77
C LEU A 234 3.32 -18.49 5.03
N ASN A 235 2.15 -18.79 4.47
CA ASN A 235 1.89 -20.00 3.70
C ASN A 235 1.77 -19.64 2.22
N VAL A 236 2.49 -20.34 1.37
CA VAL A 236 2.45 -20.18 -0.08
C VAL A 236 2.07 -21.50 -0.74
N GLN A 237 0.94 -21.51 -1.46
CA GLN A 237 0.49 -22.62 -2.26
C GLN A 237 0.64 -22.27 -3.73
N LYS A 238 1.30 -23.13 -4.50
CA LYS A 238 1.55 -22.93 -5.93
C LYS A 238 1.13 -24.16 -6.71
N ASN A 239 0.27 -23.96 -7.71
CA ASN A 239 -0.16 -24.98 -8.66
C ASN A 239 0.26 -24.55 -10.05
N VAL A 240 0.92 -25.43 -10.81
CA VAL A 240 1.35 -25.20 -12.19
C VAL A 240 0.88 -26.36 -13.06
N SER A 241 0.19 -26.05 -14.14
CA SER A 241 -0.19 -26.99 -15.19
C SER A 241 0.40 -26.53 -16.52
N VAL A 242 1.15 -27.38 -17.18
CA VAL A 242 1.70 -27.13 -18.49
C VAL A 242 1.18 -28.20 -19.45
N VAL A 243 0.50 -27.78 -20.50
CA VAL A 243 -0.08 -28.63 -21.51
C VAL A 243 0.47 -28.26 -22.89
N SER A 244 1.02 -29.22 -23.60
CA SER A 244 1.40 -29.11 -25.01
C SER A 244 0.87 -30.30 -25.79
N SER A 245 1.00 -30.28 -27.11
CA SER A 245 0.62 -31.44 -27.95
C SER A 245 1.47 -32.70 -27.69
N GLN A 246 2.59 -32.58 -26.98
CA GLN A 246 3.53 -33.68 -26.70
C GLN A 246 3.63 -34.04 -25.22
N THR A 247 3.35 -33.11 -24.31
CA THR A 247 3.53 -33.28 -22.86
C THR A 247 2.42 -32.64 -22.04
N GLN A 248 2.09 -33.30 -20.95
CA GLN A 248 1.24 -32.73 -19.92
C GLN A 248 1.94 -32.92 -18.57
N THR A 249 2.18 -31.81 -17.86
CA THR A 249 2.77 -31.84 -16.52
C THR A 249 1.90 -31.05 -15.55
N PHE A 250 1.83 -31.55 -14.34
CA PHE A 250 1.15 -30.88 -13.22
C PHE A 250 2.07 -30.90 -12.01
N SER A 251 2.23 -29.77 -11.36
CA SER A 251 2.96 -29.69 -10.09
C SER A 251 2.16 -28.89 -9.06
N ASN A 252 2.23 -29.32 -7.82
CA ASN A 252 1.64 -28.66 -6.66
C ASN A 252 2.72 -28.56 -5.57
N SER A 253 2.90 -27.38 -4.98
CA SER A 253 3.75 -27.18 -3.82
C SER A 253 3.04 -26.34 -2.78
N THR A 254 3.32 -26.64 -1.50
CA THR A 254 2.94 -25.80 -0.36
C THR A 254 4.17 -25.60 0.49
N GLU A 255 4.49 -24.36 0.76
CA GLU A 255 5.71 -23.96 1.48
C GLU A 255 5.35 -22.99 2.59
N GLU A 256 5.96 -23.17 3.76
CA GLU A 256 5.99 -22.17 4.82
C GLU A 256 7.26 -21.34 4.67
N LEU A 257 7.13 -20.04 4.55
CA LEU A 257 8.24 -19.14 4.34
C LEU A 257 8.40 -18.19 5.54
N PRO A 258 9.64 -17.72 5.82
CA PRO A 258 9.83 -16.71 6.84
C PRO A 258 9.26 -15.36 6.39
N LEU A 259 8.19 -14.91 7.05
CA LEU A 259 7.66 -13.56 6.87
C LEU A 259 8.59 -12.57 7.58
N LYS A 260 8.89 -11.46 6.91
CA LYS A 260 9.66 -10.35 7.48
C LYS A 260 8.97 -9.05 7.14
N LYS A 261 8.70 -8.24 8.15
CA LYS A 261 8.12 -6.89 8.01
C LYS A 261 9.12 -5.86 8.56
N PRO A 262 9.21 -4.65 7.98
CA PRO A 262 10.11 -3.61 8.48
C PRO A 262 9.63 -3.06 9.82
N ARG A 263 10.58 -2.55 10.62
CA ARG A 263 10.28 -1.64 11.72
C ARG A 263 10.03 -0.25 11.16
N GLN A 264 9.13 0.48 11.80
CA GLN A 264 8.85 1.87 11.42
C GLN A 264 9.14 2.80 12.61
N PHE A 265 9.76 3.93 12.30
CA PHE A 265 9.91 5.07 13.18
C PHE A 265 9.32 6.30 12.50
N SER A 266 8.42 7.00 13.16
CA SER A 266 7.76 8.18 12.61
C SER A 266 7.92 9.37 13.53
N LEU A 267 8.23 10.52 12.93
CA LEU A 267 8.26 11.84 13.57
C LEU A 267 7.24 12.72 12.87
N GLY A 268 6.36 13.34 13.65
CA GLY A 268 5.40 14.33 13.19
C GLY A 268 5.60 15.68 13.86
N LEU A 269 5.38 16.72 13.09
CA LEU A 269 5.35 18.11 13.53
C LEU A 269 4.04 18.75 13.06
N ALA A 270 3.36 19.50 13.91
CA ALA A 270 2.17 20.24 13.54
C ALA A 270 2.22 21.65 14.13
N TYR A 271 1.96 22.64 13.29
CA TYR A 271 2.01 24.04 13.68
C TYR A 271 0.65 24.71 13.45
N PHE A 272 0.05 25.19 14.53
CA PHE A 272 -1.23 25.90 14.52
C PHE A 272 -0.97 27.40 14.30
N LEU A 273 -1.07 27.84 13.04
CA LEU A 273 -0.85 29.26 12.68
C LEU A 273 -1.94 30.16 13.29
N SER A 274 -3.17 29.67 13.36
CA SER A 274 -4.34 30.33 13.93
C SER A 274 -5.38 29.28 14.29
N HIS A 275 -6.56 29.70 14.74
CA HIS A 275 -7.72 28.80 14.91
C HIS A 275 -8.18 28.15 13.60
N ASP A 276 -7.93 28.81 12.47
CA ASP A 276 -8.44 28.39 11.17
C ASP A 276 -7.39 27.64 10.33
N TRP A 277 -6.10 27.72 10.69
CA TRP A 277 -5.01 27.18 9.90
C TRP A 277 -4.08 26.27 10.67
N LEU A 278 -3.93 25.06 10.15
CA LEU A 278 -3.00 24.05 10.62
C LEU A 278 -2.08 23.64 9.47
N LEU A 279 -0.78 23.57 9.74
CA LEU A 279 0.23 22.96 8.87
C LEU A 279 0.89 21.79 9.61
N ALA A 280 1.11 20.69 8.91
CA ALA A 280 1.76 19.52 9.50
C ALA A 280 2.76 18.89 8.53
N MET A 281 3.74 18.18 9.09
CA MET A 281 4.77 17.45 8.38
C MET A 281 5.06 16.14 9.13
N ASP A 282 5.13 15.01 8.39
CA ASP A 282 5.58 13.74 8.94
C ASP A 282 6.78 13.20 8.18
N LEU A 283 7.64 12.50 8.90
CA LEU A 283 8.78 11.74 8.38
C LEU A 283 8.67 10.31 8.89
N ASP A 284 8.59 9.34 7.97
CA ASP A 284 8.46 7.93 8.26
C ASP A 284 9.69 7.18 7.77
N TYR A 285 10.45 6.58 8.68
CA TYR A 285 11.56 5.68 8.37
C TYR A 285 11.11 4.23 8.50
N PHE A 286 11.36 3.44 7.46
CA PHE A 286 11.15 1.98 7.42
C PHE A 286 12.50 1.29 7.29
N SER A 287 12.82 0.40 8.23
CA SER A 287 14.05 -0.38 8.16
C SER A 287 14.00 -1.40 7.03
N SER A 288 15.17 -1.82 6.54
CA SER A 288 15.24 -2.99 5.67
C SER A 288 14.70 -4.24 6.40
N SER A 289 13.90 -5.04 5.73
CA SER A 289 13.40 -6.32 6.24
C SER A 289 14.28 -7.52 5.85
N ASN A 290 15.10 -7.37 4.80
CA ASN A 290 16.07 -8.40 4.37
C ASN A 290 17.21 -7.77 3.54
N SER A 291 18.25 -8.55 3.23
CA SER A 291 19.44 -8.09 2.51
C SER A 291 19.20 -7.67 1.04
N GLY A 292 18.05 -8.03 0.46
CA GLY A 292 17.68 -7.67 -0.91
C GLY A 292 16.82 -6.41 -0.99
N LEU A 293 16.47 -5.80 0.15
CA LEU A 293 15.63 -4.62 0.25
C LEU A 293 16.37 -3.48 0.94
N ASN A 294 16.05 -2.25 0.57
CA ASN A 294 16.60 -1.04 1.18
C ASN A 294 15.73 -0.57 2.35
N SER A 295 16.31 0.18 3.27
CA SER A 295 15.52 1.07 4.11
C SER A 295 15.01 2.25 3.29
N VAL A 296 13.84 2.78 3.64
CA VAL A 296 13.26 3.94 2.95
C VAL A 296 12.81 4.99 3.95
N ILE A 297 12.84 6.24 3.51
CA ILE A 297 12.26 7.36 4.21
C ILE A 297 11.16 7.93 3.32
N ASN A 298 9.96 8.05 3.89
CA ASN A 298 8.85 8.77 3.30
C ASN A 298 8.59 10.05 4.09
N TYR A 299 8.17 11.09 3.42
CA TYR A 299 7.74 12.32 4.03
C TYR A 299 6.40 12.76 3.46
N SER A 300 5.64 13.44 4.29
CA SER A 300 4.37 14.03 3.93
C SER A 300 4.21 15.41 4.54
N PHE A 301 3.43 16.23 3.85
CA PHE A 301 3.05 17.57 4.25
C PHE A 301 1.54 17.70 4.12
N GLY A 302 0.90 18.28 5.11
CA GLY A 302 -0.53 18.51 5.14
C GLY A 302 -0.87 19.90 5.60
N GLY A 303 -1.96 20.44 5.06
CA GLY A 303 -2.56 21.67 5.51
C GLY A 303 -4.06 21.51 5.66
N GLU A 304 -4.61 22.12 6.71
CA GLU A 304 -6.04 22.17 6.97
C GLU A 304 -6.45 23.62 7.18
N TRP A 305 -7.52 24.02 6.49
CA TRP A 305 -8.10 25.35 6.57
C TRP A 305 -9.58 25.25 6.89
N PHE A 306 -9.95 25.70 8.09
CA PHE A 306 -11.34 25.86 8.51
C PHE A 306 -11.88 27.18 7.94
N LEU A 307 -12.85 27.07 7.04
CA LEU A 307 -13.55 28.22 6.48
C LEU A 307 -14.46 28.87 7.53
N ASP A 308 -15.07 28.02 8.33
CA ASP A 308 -15.97 28.33 9.43
C ASP A 308 -16.04 27.12 10.39
N ALA A 309 -16.93 27.16 11.37
CA ALA A 309 -17.10 26.08 12.35
C ALA A 309 -17.67 24.76 11.72
N GLU A 310 -18.19 24.82 10.51
CA GLU A 310 -18.87 23.69 9.86
C GLU A 310 -18.12 23.16 8.64
N ASN A 311 -17.11 23.88 8.13
CA ASN A 311 -16.49 23.55 6.86
C ASN A 311 -14.96 23.65 6.91
N ALA A 312 -14.27 22.63 6.41
CA ALA A 312 -12.81 22.62 6.29
C ALA A 312 -12.36 22.11 4.93
N PHE A 313 -11.32 22.73 4.38
CA PHE A 313 -10.55 22.24 3.25
C PHE A 313 -9.20 21.69 3.70
N ARG A 314 -8.73 20.65 3.00
CA ARG A 314 -7.43 20.03 3.24
C ARG A 314 -6.67 19.82 1.96
N LEU A 315 -5.37 20.00 2.05
CA LEU A 315 -4.41 19.69 0.99
C LEU A 315 -3.28 18.87 1.58
N GLY A 316 -2.76 17.94 0.80
CA GLY A 316 -1.61 17.15 1.21
C GLY A 316 -0.70 16.77 0.06
N TYR A 317 0.53 16.48 0.43
CA TYR A 317 1.57 15.92 -0.45
C TYR A 317 2.26 14.79 0.31
N PHE A 318 2.59 13.69 -0.40
CA PHE A 318 3.33 12.58 0.21
C PHE A 318 4.24 11.90 -0.80
N THR A 319 5.26 11.25 -0.28
CA THR A 319 6.09 10.28 -1.01
C THR A 319 5.74 8.86 -0.58
N ASN A 320 5.88 7.92 -1.50
CA ASN A 320 5.75 6.49 -1.26
C ASN A 320 6.87 5.78 -2.01
N ASN A 321 8.05 5.76 -1.37
CA ASN A 321 9.28 5.26 -1.96
C ASN A 321 9.31 3.73 -1.88
N ASP A 322 9.81 3.12 -2.95
CA ASP A 322 9.97 1.68 -3.11
C ASP A 322 11.25 1.20 -2.40
N ASN A 323 11.14 0.18 -1.58
CA ASN A 323 12.27 -0.38 -0.85
C ASN A 323 13.12 -1.38 -1.68
N ARG A 324 12.73 -1.72 -2.91
CA ARG A 324 13.50 -2.59 -3.79
C ARG A 324 14.79 -1.91 -4.26
N GLN A 325 15.77 -2.71 -4.59
CA GLN A 325 16.97 -2.24 -5.28
C GLN A 325 16.66 -1.93 -6.75
N GLU A 326 17.45 -1.05 -7.37
CA GLU A 326 17.34 -0.80 -8.81
C GLU A 326 17.59 -2.11 -9.59
N PRO A 327 16.80 -2.40 -10.65
CA PRO A 327 17.09 -3.53 -11.52
C PRO A 327 18.45 -3.32 -12.21
N GLY A 328 19.29 -4.36 -12.20
CA GLY A 328 20.64 -4.33 -12.75
C GLY A 328 21.00 -5.60 -13.50
N SER A 329 22.20 -5.66 -14.09
CA SER A 329 22.67 -6.81 -14.89
C SER A 329 22.68 -8.14 -14.15
N ASN A 330 22.72 -8.10 -12.82
CA ASN A 330 22.73 -9.29 -11.96
C ASN A 330 21.35 -9.64 -11.37
N THR A 331 20.31 -8.90 -11.76
CA THR A 331 18.94 -9.16 -11.28
C THR A 331 18.43 -10.46 -11.88
N VAL A 332 18.02 -11.40 -11.02
CA VAL A 332 17.44 -12.68 -11.44
C VAL A 332 15.93 -12.60 -11.32
N GLY A 333 15.25 -12.76 -12.44
CA GLY A 333 13.78 -12.73 -12.49
C GLY A 333 13.17 -11.35 -12.75
N PRO A 334 11.85 -11.28 -12.91
CA PRO A 334 11.13 -10.03 -13.05
C PRO A 334 11.34 -9.17 -11.82
N HIS A 335 11.69 -7.92 -12.02
CA HIS A 335 11.99 -6.97 -10.94
C HIS A 335 11.64 -5.56 -11.37
N GLU A 336 11.00 -4.80 -10.52
CA GLU A 336 10.66 -3.41 -10.77
C GLU A 336 11.01 -2.56 -9.56
N LYS A 337 11.35 -1.30 -9.79
CA LYS A 337 11.45 -0.27 -8.77
C LYS A 337 10.81 1.01 -9.27
N ILE A 338 9.92 1.59 -8.46
CA ILE A 338 9.22 2.82 -8.78
C ILE A 338 8.97 3.63 -7.51
N ASP A 339 9.51 4.83 -7.45
CA ASP A 339 9.21 5.77 -6.37
C ASP A 339 7.99 6.62 -6.77
N MET A 340 7.01 6.71 -5.88
CA MET A 340 5.74 7.41 -6.10
C MET A 340 5.68 8.70 -5.29
N THR A 341 5.00 9.70 -5.85
CA THR A 341 4.60 10.92 -5.15
C THR A 341 3.12 11.16 -5.34
N GLY A 342 2.47 11.74 -4.34
CA GLY A 342 1.03 11.98 -4.41
C GLY A 342 0.61 13.32 -3.83
N PHE A 343 -0.54 13.79 -4.33
CA PHE A 343 -1.25 14.97 -3.85
C PHE A 343 -2.65 14.58 -3.42
N THR A 344 -3.15 15.24 -2.39
CA THR A 344 -4.47 15.01 -1.86
C THR A 344 -5.23 16.31 -1.72
N LEU A 345 -6.54 16.22 -1.90
CA LEU A 345 -7.48 17.30 -1.69
C LEU A 345 -8.69 16.75 -0.93
N GLY A 346 -9.17 17.48 0.06
CA GLY A 346 -10.35 17.08 0.82
C GLY A 346 -11.22 18.26 1.22
N TYR A 347 -12.48 17.97 1.38
CA TYR A 347 -13.48 18.86 1.95
C TYR A 347 -14.26 18.10 3.00
N SER A 348 -14.44 18.70 4.17
CA SER A 348 -15.27 18.17 5.24
C SER A 348 -16.33 19.15 5.64
N SER A 349 -17.52 18.61 5.89
CA SER A 349 -18.64 19.34 6.49
C SER A 349 -18.96 18.74 7.86
N TYR A 350 -19.06 19.58 8.85
CA TYR A 350 -19.31 19.23 10.25
C TYR A 350 -20.70 19.67 10.69
N THR A 351 -21.31 18.84 11.49
CA THR A 351 -22.47 19.20 12.30
C THR A 351 -22.10 19.08 13.76
N ARG A 352 -23.05 19.32 14.67
CA ARG A 352 -22.81 19.19 16.12
C ARG A 352 -22.35 17.78 16.55
N THR A 353 -22.81 16.73 15.85
CA THR A 353 -22.59 15.32 16.22
C THR A 353 -22.02 14.48 15.11
N SER A 354 -21.90 14.99 13.90
CA SER A 354 -21.43 14.21 12.77
C SER A 354 -20.54 15.02 11.84
N SER A 355 -19.68 14.34 11.11
CA SER A 355 -18.95 14.92 9.99
C SER A 355 -19.04 14.03 8.76
N PHE A 356 -18.95 14.66 7.61
CA PHE A 356 -18.87 14.00 6.31
C PHE A 356 -17.68 14.56 5.53
N THR A 357 -16.87 13.68 4.97
CA THR A 357 -15.67 14.05 4.21
C THR A 357 -15.72 13.48 2.79
N LEU A 358 -15.38 14.31 1.82
CA LEU A 358 -15.08 13.95 0.44
C LEU A 358 -13.64 14.27 0.15
N GLY A 359 -12.93 13.36 -0.53
CA GLY A 359 -11.54 13.58 -0.87
C GLY A 359 -11.11 12.89 -2.15
N THR A 360 -9.98 13.35 -2.68
CA THR A 360 -9.31 12.73 -3.82
C THR A 360 -7.81 12.64 -3.54
N ILE A 361 -7.21 11.53 -3.99
CA ILE A 361 -5.76 11.30 -3.96
C ILE A 361 -5.33 11.01 -5.38
N TYR A 362 -4.36 11.75 -5.88
CA TYR A 362 -3.67 11.46 -7.12
C TYR A 362 -2.22 11.15 -6.83
N SER A 363 -1.71 10.03 -7.34
CA SER A 363 -0.29 9.74 -7.25
C SER A 363 0.30 9.30 -8.58
N SER A 364 1.58 9.58 -8.77
CA SER A 364 2.32 9.20 -9.96
C SER A 364 3.78 8.92 -9.64
N GLY A 365 4.40 8.08 -10.46
CA GLY A 365 5.82 7.76 -10.33
C GLY A 365 6.39 7.26 -11.64
N LYS A 366 7.74 7.31 -11.71
CA LYS A 366 8.54 6.74 -12.78
C LYS A 366 9.61 5.87 -12.19
N GLY A 367 9.93 4.81 -12.90
CA GLY A 367 10.91 3.85 -12.43
C GLY A 367 11.47 2.99 -13.54
N LYS A 368 12.04 1.87 -13.15
CA LYS A 368 12.63 0.89 -14.07
C LYS A 368 12.17 -0.51 -13.74
N ALA A 369 12.00 -1.32 -14.77
CA ALA A 369 11.63 -2.71 -14.62
C ALA A 369 12.48 -3.61 -15.52
N GLN A 370 12.87 -4.75 -14.98
CA GLN A 370 13.28 -5.93 -15.76
C GLN A 370 12.06 -6.83 -15.85
N VAL A 371 11.44 -6.86 -17.01
CA VAL A 371 10.16 -7.57 -17.21
C VAL A 371 10.38 -9.08 -17.36
N TYR A 372 11.52 -9.50 -17.92
CA TYR A 372 11.83 -10.89 -18.20
C TYR A 372 13.03 -11.41 -17.40
N SER A 373 12.92 -12.67 -16.96
CA SER A 373 14.05 -13.37 -16.35
C SER A 373 15.16 -13.64 -17.40
N GLY A 374 16.42 -13.45 -16.99
CA GLY A 374 17.58 -13.83 -17.81
C GLY A 374 17.95 -12.84 -18.92
N LEU A 375 17.28 -11.74 -19.05
CA LEU A 375 17.68 -10.62 -19.92
C LEU A 375 18.06 -9.41 -19.09
N SER A 376 19.18 -8.78 -19.45
CA SER A 376 19.59 -7.49 -18.89
C SER A 376 18.81 -6.30 -19.47
N ASP A 377 17.64 -6.54 -20.04
CA ASP A 377 16.84 -5.53 -20.71
C ASP A 377 15.94 -4.78 -19.73
N ILE A 378 16.46 -3.63 -19.26
CA ILE A 378 15.77 -2.77 -18.32
C ILE A 378 14.91 -1.77 -19.10
N ARG A 379 13.64 -1.65 -18.72
CA ARG A 379 12.64 -0.80 -19.36
C ARG A 379 12.16 0.29 -18.42
N ASP A 380 11.78 1.42 -18.99
CA ASP A 380 11.13 2.48 -18.24
C ASP A 380 9.71 2.07 -17.86
N LEU A 381 9.34 2.44 -16.65
CA LEU A 381 8.07 2.14 -16.00
C LEU A 381 7.43 3.46 -15.55
N GLU A 382 6.14 3.62 -15.81
CA GLU A 382 5.33 4.73 -15.31
C GLU A 382 4.08 4.18 -14.63
N ARG A 383 3.71 4.72 -13.46
CA ARG A 383 2.47 4.40 -12.75
C ARG A 383 1.72 5.67 -12.39
N THR A 384 0.41 5.63 -12.55
CA THR A 384 -0.50 6.67 -12.06
C THR A 384 -1.64 6.02 -11.30
N SER A 385 -2.12 6.66 -10.26
CA SER A 385 -3.33 6.23 -9.56
C SER A 385 -4.21 7.40 -9.16
N LEU A 386 -5.51 7.14 -9.06
CA LEU A 386 -6.53 8.07 -8.60
C LEU A 386 -7.43 7.35 -7.60
N THR A 387 -7.68 8.00 -6.46
CA THR A 387 -8.58 7.50 -5.42
C THR A 387 -9.61 8.56 -5.07
N LEU A 388 -10.85 8.16 -4.93
CA LEU A 388 -11.92 8.97 -4.34
C LEU A 388 -12.25 8.42 -2.96
N ILE A 389 -12.33 9.31 -1.97
CA ILE A 389 -12.56 8.97 -0.56
C ILE A 389 -13.93 9.48 -0.13
N PHE A 390 -14.65 8.64 0.62
CA PHE A 390 -15.83 9.01 1.38
C PHE A 390 -15.65 8.61 2.83
N ALA A 391 -16.06 9.47 3.75
CA ALA A 391 -16.04 9.14 5.15
C ALA A 391 -17.18 9.81 5.91
N ALA A 392 -17.59 9.17 6.99
CA ALA A 392 -18.56 9.68 7.93
C ALA A 392 -18.13 9.34 9.36
N ASN A 393 -18.27 10.31 10.26
CA ASN A 393 -17.99 10.16 11.68
C ASN A 393 -19.22 10.59 12.47
N TYR A 394 -19.47 9.92 13.60
CA TYR A 394 -20.56 10.22 14.50
C TYR A 394 -20.08 10.23 15.96
N ASN A 395 -20.37 11.31 16.66
CA ASN A 395 -20.10 11.50 18.10
C ASN A 395 -21.41 11.27 18.86
N TYR A 396 -21.37 10.43 19.92
CA TYR A 396 -22.54 10.05 20.70
C TYR A 396 -22.36 10.22 22.22
#